data_875b79bb5fb9605b4cb6570b0db5d9af
#
_entry.id   875b79bb5fb9605b4cb6570b0db5d9af
#
_cell.length_a   1.000
_cell.length_b   1.000
_cell.length_c   1.000
_cell.angle_alpha   90.00
_cell.angle_beta   90.00
_cell.angle_gamma   90.00
#
_symmetry.space_group_name_H-M   'P 1'
#
loop_
_entity.id
_entity.type
_entity.pdbx_description
1 polymer ?
#
loop_
_entity_poly.entity_id
_entity_poly.type
_entity_poly.pdbx_seq_one_letter_code
_entity_poly.pdbx_strand_id
1 'polypeptide(L)'
;MAWLAVGFQSVRTAWDLVMDPFMVAGGHWVWDTVGPYFGIPLQNFLGWWLTGFTTFGLYKLVSAKTEILTEVHFDRWALAAYLVTMVGIVLASFSAGNGNLALIGLFAMLPWPVAGLLKLGGES
;
A
#
# COMPACT_ATOMS: atom_id res chain seq x y z
N MET A 1 -9.87 12.19 12.42
CA MET A 1 -10.62 11.23 11.56
C MET A 1 -10.14 11.25 10.12
N ALA A 2 -10.11 12.40 9.43
CA ALA A 2 -9.62 12.48 8.03
C ALA A 2 -8.16 12.01 7.87
N TRP A 3 -7.29 12.33 8.80
CA TRP A 3 -5.86 11.94 8.76
C TRP A 3 -5.61 10.43 8.74
N LEU A 4 -6.44 9.64 9.43
CA LEU A 4 -6.34 8.18 9.42
C LEU A 4 -6.74 7.60 8.05
N ALA A 5 -7.75 8.17 7.41
CA ALA A 5 -8.15 7.78 6.07
C ALA A 5 -7.07 8.09 5.04
N VAL A 6 -6.48 9.29 5.11
CA VAL A 6 -5.36 9.70 4.25
C VAL A 6 -4.14 8.80 4.48
N GLY A 7 -3.78 8.51 5.73
CA GLY A 7 -2.67 7.61 6.06
C GLY A 7 -2.86 6.21 5.48
N PHE A 8 -4.04 5.61 5.66
CA PHE A 8 -4.34 4.29 5.11
C PHE A 8 -4.28 4.26 3.57
N GLN A 9 -4.79 5.30 2.90
CA GLN A 9 -4.72 5.40 1.43
C GLN A 9 -3.28 5.56 0.94
N SER A 10 -2.46 6.30 1.67
CA SER A 10 -1.05 6.49 1.31
C SER A 10 -0.25 5.18 1.41
N VAL A 11 -0.50 4.37 2.45
CA VAL A 11 0.10 3.02 2.60
C VAL A 11 -0.24 2.13 1.40
N ARG A 12 -1.50 2.12 1.00
CA ARG A 12 -1.97 1.33 -0.14
C ARG A 12 -1.41 1.84 -1.46
N THR A 13 -1.47 3.15 -1.70
CA THR A 13 -0.92 3.75 -2.92
C THR A 13 0.58 3.50 -3.04
N ALA A 14 1.32 3.53 -1.94
CA ALA A 14 2.73 3.17 -1.91
C ALA A 14 2.97 1.73 -2.42
N TRP A 15 2.08 0.81 -2.08
CA TRP A 15 2.13 -0.56 -2.57
C TRP A 15 1.77 -0.66 -4.06
N ASP A 16 0.72 0.03 -4.51
CA ASP A 16 0.28 0.05 -5.91
C ASP A 16 1.38 0.63 -6.84
N LEU A 17 2.17 1.61 -6.37
CA LEU A 17 3.29 2.18 -7.12
C LEU A 17 4.35 1.14 -7.55
N VAL A 18 4.43 0.02 -6.88
CA VAL A 18 5.38 -1.06 -7.22
C VAL A 18 4.66 -2.25 -7.82
N MET A 19 3.53 -2.63 -7.25
CA MET A 19 2.78 -3.81 -7.65
C MET A 19 2.26 -3.68 -9.07
N ASP A 20 1.66 -2.54 -9.42
CA ASP A 20 1.08 -2.34 -10.74
C ASP A 20 2.12 -2.42 -11.87
N PRO A 21 3.28 -1.72 -11.79
CA PRO A 21 4.34 -1.88 -12.79
C PRO A 21 4.89 -3.31 -12.87
N PHE A 22 5.02 -3.99 -11.72
CA PHE A 22 5.47 -5.38 -11.70
C PHE A 22 4.50 -6.31 -12.43
N MET A 23 3.20 -6.13 -12.23
CA MET A 23 2.15 -6.91 -12.90
C MET A 23 2.05 -6.60 -14.39
N VAL A 24 2.26 -5.35 -14.79
CA VAL A 24 2.31 -4.94 -16.21
C VAL A 24 3.55 -5.55 -16.88
N ALA A 25 4.72 -5.49 -16.25
CA ALA A 25 5.95 -6.07 -16.78
C ALA A 25 5.85 -7.60 -16.94
N GLY A 26 5.11 -8.26 -16.04
CA GLY A 26 4.81 -9.70 -16.13
C GLY A 26 3.73 -10.07 -17.15
N GLY A 27 3.10 -9.09 -17.81
CA GLY A 27 2.01 -9.31 -18.76
C GLY A 27 0.70 -9.75 -18.12
N HIS A 28 0.57 -9.61 -16.78
CA HIS A 28 -0.65 -9.96 -16.07
C HIS A 28 -1.75 -8.92 -16.27
N TRP A 29 -1.35 -7.65 -16.40
CA TRP A 29 -2.25 -6.54 -16.69
C TRP A 29 -1.85 -5.82 -17.96
N VAL A 30 -2.84 -5.52 -18.79
CA VAL A 30 -2.67 -4.79 -20.04
C VAL A 30 -3.65 -3.62 -20.07
N TRP A 31 -3.14 -2.45 -20.42
CA TRP A 31 -3.93 -1.23 -20.51
C TRP A 31 -4.20 -0.88 -21.97
N ASP A 32 -5.42 -0.54 -22.31
CA ASP A 32 -5.78 -0.09 -23.68
C ASP A 32 -5.09 1.22 -24.06
N THR A 33 -4.78 2.06 -23.06
CA THR A 33 -4.04 3.31 -23.23
C THR A 33 -2.77 3.28 -22.41
N VAL A 34 -1.64 3.52 -23.07
CA VAL A 34 -0.34 3.59 -22.40
C VAL A 34 -0.26 4.85 -21.55
N GLY A 35 -0.08 4.68 -20.24
CA GLY A 35 0.05 5.78 -19.29
C GLY A 35 1.51 6.20 -19.04
N PRO A 36 1.71 7.36 -18.40
CA PRO A 36 3.05 7.94 -18.19
C PRO A 36 3.89 7.24 -17.12
N TYR A 37 3.29 6.40 -16.27
CA TYR A 37 3.99 5.70 -15.20
C TYR A 37 4.12 4.21 -15.51
N PHE A 38 5.24 3.77 -16.03
CA PHE A 38 5.49 2.38 -16.45
C PHE A 38 4.37 1.80 -17.34
N GLY A 39 3.80 2.62 -18.22
CA GLY A 39 2.67 2.24 -19.06
C GLY A 39 1.29 2.30 -18.40
N ILE A 40 1.22 2.64 -17.12
CA ILE A 40 -0.02 2.67 -16.33
C ILE A 40 -0.67 4.05 -16.40
N PRO A 41 -1.97 4.13 -16.71
CA PRO A 41 -2.72 5.39 -16.69
C PRO A 41 -2.84 5.96 -15.28
N LEU A 42 -2.70 7.27 -15.11
CA LEU A 42 -2.87 7.92 -13.80
C LEU A 42 -4.25 7.73 -13.19
N GLN A 43 -5.27 7.55 -14.04
CA GLN A 43 -6.64 7.23 -13.62
C GLN A 43 -6.71 5.93 -12.79
N ASN A 44 -5.81 4.97 -13.02
CA ASN A 44 -5.73 3.75 -12.22
C ASN A 44 -5.45 4.09 -10.75
N PHE A 45 -4.44 4.89 -10.48
CA PHE A 45 -4.08 5.30 -9.10
C PHE A 45 -5.19 6.13 -8.45
N LEU A 46 -5.80 7.04 -9.20
CA LEU A 46 -6.93 7.84 -8.71
C LEU A 46 -8.14 6.95 -8.40
N GLY A 47 -8.44 5.97 -9.26
CA GLY A 47 -9.52 5.01 -9.07
C GLY A 47 -9.31 4.17 -7.81
N TRP A 48 -8.12 3.63 -7.61
CA TRP A 48 -7.77 2.88 -6.42
C TRP A 48 -7.80 3.73 -5.16
N TRP A 49 -7.30 4.98 -5.25
CA TRP A 49 -7.36 5.90 -4.13
C TRP A 49 -8.81 6.19 -3.73
N LEU A 50 -9.68 6.49 -4.70
CA LEU A 50 -11.10 6.76 -4.47
C LEU A 50 -11.83 5.53 -3.91
N THR A 51 -11.58 4.36 -4.47
CA THR A 51 -12.15 3.09 -4.00
C THR A 51 -11.78 2.83 -2.54
N GLY A 52 -10.51 2.94 -2.21
CA GLY A 52 -10.04 2.73 -0.86
C GLY A 52 -10.57 3.79 0.11
N PHE A 53 -10.63 5.07 -0.30
CA PHE A 53 -11.20 6.15 0.52
C PHE A 53 -12.68 5.89 0.83
N THR A 54 -13.45 5.48 -0.18
CA THR A 54 -14.88 5.15 -0.03
C THR A 54 -15.06 3.94 0.88
N THR A 55 -14.31 2.86 0.65
CA THR A 55 -14.38 1.63 1.46
C THR A 55 -14.05 1.90 2.92
N PHE A 56 -12.96 2.65 3.17
CA PHE A 56 -12.57 2.99 4.53
C PHE A 56 -13.58 3.94 5.20
N GLY A 57 -14.13 4.90 4.43
CA GLY A 57 -15.17 5.80 4.91
C GLY A 57 -16.43 5.04 5.34
N LEU A 58 -16.90 4.10 4.49
CA LEU A 58 -18.04 3.24 4.81
C LEU A 58 -17.75 2.34 6.02
N TYR A 59 -16.58 1.72 6.07
CA TYR A 59 -16.17 0.94 7.23
C TYR A 59 -16.22 1.75 8.52
N LYS A 60 -15.73 2.99 8.52
CA LYS A 60 -15.77 3.88 9.69
C LYS A 60 -17.18 4.27 10.09
N LEU A 61 -18.06 4.50 9.12
CA LEU A 61 -19.47 4.82 9.41
C LEU A 61 -20.20 3.63 10.06
N VAL A 62 -19.92 2.42 9.62
CA VAL A 62 -20.48 1.19 10.20
C VAL A 62 -19.85 0.91 11.56
N SER A 63 -18.52 1.00 11.68
CA SER A 63 -17.77 0.71 12.91
C SER A 63 -18.03 1.69 14.03
N ALA A 64 -18.45 2.92 13.73
CA ALA A 64 -18.81 3.91 14.74
C ALA A 64 -20.02 3.48 15.58
N LYS A 65 -20.81 2.51 15.10
CA LYS A 65 -21.97 1.93 15.78
C LYS A 65 -21.66 0.62 16.53
N THR A 66 -20.46 0.09 16.35
CA THR A 66 -20.04 -1.22 16.90
C THR A 66 -18.71 -1.02 17.61
N GLU A 67 -18.61 -1.43 18.88
CA GLU A 67 -17.32 -1.50 19.58
C GLU A 67 -16.49 -2.64 18.98
N ILE A 68 -15.71 -2.32 17.94
CA ILE A 68 -14.73 -3.26 17.40
C ILE A 68 -13.49 -3.13 18.25
N LEU A 69 -13.28 -4.14 19.11
CA LEU A 69 -12.05 -4.29 19.88
C LEU A 69 -10.88 -4.50 18.91
N THR A 70 -10.09 -3.45 18.72
CA THR A 70 -8.81 -3.57 18.01
C THR A 70 -7.79 -4.18 18.96
N GLU A 71 -7.56 -5.47 18.83
CA GLU A 71 -6.51 -6.13 19.62
C GLU A 71 -5.13 -5.73 19.08
N VAL A 72 -4.24 -5.33 19.96
CA VAL A 72 -2.82 -4.97 19.66
C VAL A 72 -2.09 -6.10 18.93
N HIS A 73 -2.50 -7.34 19.11
CA HIS A 73 -1.97 -8.49 18.39
C HIS A 73 -2.19 -8.43 16.88
N PHE A 74 -3.34 -7.91 16.43
CA PHE A 74 -3.63 -7.77 15.01
C PHE A 74 -2.72 -6.75 14.32
N ASP A 75 -2.38 -5.67 15.01
CA ASP A 75 -1.52 -4.61 14.48
C ASP A 75 -0.11 -5.12 14.18
N ARG A 76 0.44 -6.00 15.02
CA ARG A 76 1.76 -6.62 14.81
C ARG A 76 1.78 -7.56 13.60
N TRP A 77 0.73 -8.35 13.42
CA TRP A 77 0.62 -9.24 12.27
C TRP A 77 0.38 -8.49 10.97
N ALA A 78 -0.41 -7.42 10.99
CA ALA A 78 -0.59 -6.55 9.84
C ALA A 78 0.72 -5.87 9.42
N LEU A 79 1.51 -5.40 10.39
CA LEU A 79 2.83 -4.84 10.14
C LEU A 79 3.80 -5.89 9.57
N ALA A 80 3.82 -7.09 10.12
CA ALA A 80 4.65 -8.19 9.62
C ALA A 80 4.27 -8.57 8.18
N ALA A 81 2.98 -8.68 7.88
CA ALA A 81 2.49 -8.97 6.53
C ALA A 81 2.90 -7.88 5.54
N TYR A 82 2.81 -6.60 5.92
CA TYR A 82 3.24 -5.49 5.09
C TYR A 82 4.76 -5.53 4.82
N LEU A 83 5.57 -5.79 5.84
CA LEU A 83 7.03 -5.93 5.71
C LEU A 83 7.42 -7.07 4.78
N VAL A 84 6.81 -8.24 4.94
CA VAL A 84 7.06 -9.40 4.07
C VAL A 84 6.71 -9.06 2.62
N THR A 85 5.58 -8.42 2.39
CA THR A 85 5.14 -8.00 1.05
C THR A 85 6.09 -6.98 0.45
N MET A 86 6.49 -5.96 1.24
CA MET A 86 7.44 -4.94 0.80
C MET A 86 8.77 -5.56 0.39
N VAL A 87 9.38 -6.38 1.25
CA VAL A 87 10.65 -7.04 0.97
C VAL A 87 10.52 -7.95 -0.26
N GLY A 88 9.46 -8.74 -0.33
CA GLY A 88 9.22 -9.65 -1.44
C GLY A 88 9.13 -8.92 -2.79
N ILE A 89 8.33 -7.85 -2.89
CA ILE A 89 8.15 -7.13 -4.15
C ILE A 89 9.39 -6.33 -4.55
N VAL A 90 10.12 -5.75 -3.58
CA VAL A 90 11.38 -5.03 -3.84
C VAL A 90 12.43 -6.00 -4.37
N LEU A 91 12.60 -7.16 -3.74
CA LEU A 91 13.54 -8.18 -4.19
C LEU A 91 13.14 -8.75 -5.56
N ALA A 92 11.87 -9.03 -5.79
CA ALA A 92 11.37 -9.49 -7.07
C ALA A 92 11.62 -8.48 -8.19
N SER A 93 11.36 -7.20 -7.94
CA SER A 93 11.63 -6.12 -8.90
C SER A 93 13.12 -6.00 -9.21
N PHE A 94 13.97 -6.11 -8.20
CA PHE A 94 15.42 -6.07 -8.37
C PHE A 94 15.92 -7.29 -9.17
N SER A 95 15.43 -8.49 -8.86
CA SER A 95 15.80 -9.73 -9.55
C SER A 95 15.34 -9.75 -11.01
N ALA A 96 14.23 -9.07 -11.31
CA ALA A 96 13.74 -8.89 -12.68
C ALA A 96 14.51 -7.82 -13.49
N GLY A 97 15.58 -7.24 -12.92
CA GLY A 97 16.37 -6.19 -13.58
C GLY A 97 15.74 -4.79 -13.51
N ASN A 98 14.66 -4.63 -12.78
CA ASN A 98 13.94 -3.36 -12.62
C ASN A 98 14.40 -2.60 -11.36
N GLY A 99 15.70 -2.27 -11.28
CA GLY A 99 16.30 -1.60 -10.11
C GLY A 99 15.64 -0.27 -9.76
N ASN A 100 15.21 0.51 -10.75
CA ASN A 100 14.48 1.77 -10.51
C ASN A 100 13.15 1.51 -9.80
N LEU A 101 12.42 0.48 -10.21
CA LEU A 101 11.16 0.10 -9.57
C LEU A 101 11.39 -0.41 -8.14
N ALA A 102 12.46 -1.18 -7.91
CA ALA A 102 12.84 -1.62 -6.58
C ALA A 102 13.14 -0.45 -5.64
N LEU A 103 13.85 0.59 -6.12
CA LEU A 103 14.12 1.80 -5.36
C LEU A 103 12.84 2.60 -5.06
N ILE A 104 11.98 2.79 -6.05
CA ILE A 104 10.66 3.44 -5.85
C ILE A 104 9.89 2.70 -4.76
N GLY A 105 9.83 1.37 -4.83
CA GLY A 105 9.16 0.53 -3.84
C GLY A 105 9.72 0.71 -2.44
N LEU A 106 11.04 0.67 -2.32
CA LEU A 106 11.71 0.85 -1.05
C LEU A 106 11.35 2.21 -0.43
N PHE A 107 11.53 3.31 -1.18
CA PHE A 107 11.26 4.66 -0.66
C PHE A 107 9.78 4.95 -0.41
N ALA A 108 8.87 4.42 -1.23
CA ALA A 108 7.44 4.62 -1.06
C ALA A 108 6.87 3.81 0.11
N MET A 109 7.34 2.57 0.30
CA MET A 109 6.77 1.65 1.27
C MET A 109 7.44 1.71 2.64
N LEU A 110 8.76 1.98 2.73
CA LEU A 110 9.54 1.95 3.97
C LEU A 110 9.04 2.89 5.08
N PRO A 111 8.56 4.12 4.81
CA PRO A 111 8.11 5.03 5.87
C PRO A 111 6.99 4.45 6.74
N TRP A 112 6.13 3.62 6.17
CA TRP A 112 4.95 3.09 6.86
C TRP A 112 5.27 2.06 7.93
N PRO A 113 6.08 0.99 7.66
CA PRO A 113 6.47 0.06 8.71
C PRO A 113 7.37 0.72 9.75
N VAL A 114 8.21 1.70 9.38
CA VAL A 114 8.99 2.46 10.36
C VAL A 114 8.07 3.21 11.32
N ALA A 115 7.07 3.92 10.82
CA ALA A 115 6.08 4.60 11.65
C ALA A 115 5.30 3.62 12.55
N GLY A 116 4.94 2.44 12.03
CA GLY A 116 4.29 1.39 12.79
C GLY A 116 5.16 0.83 13.92
N LEU A 117 6.42 0.59 13.66
CA LEU A 117 7.37 0.11 14.67
C LEU A 117 7.61 1.13 15.78
N LEU A 118 7.74 2.42 15.42
CA LEU A 118 7.90 3.50 16.40
C LEU A 118 6.68 3.60 17.32
N LYS A 119 5.47 3.45 16.77
CA LYS A 119 4.23 3.43 17.56
C LYS A 119 4.22 2.26 18.54
N LEU A 120 4.49 1.05 18.08
CA LEU A 120 4.51 -0.16 18.92
C LEU A 120 5.57 -0.11 20.01
N GLY A 121 6.72 0.52 19.75
CA GLY A 121 7.79 0.72 20.74
C GLY A 121 7.46 1.77 21.79
N GLY A 122 6.57 2.72 21.50
CA GLY A 122 6.12 3.75 22.44
C GLY A 122 4.99 3.31 23.38
N GLU A 123 4.36 2.17 23.12
CA GLU A 123 3.28 1.59 23.93
C GLU A 123 3.79 0.53 24.94
N SER A 124 5.11 0.27 24.97
CA SER A 124 5.80 -0.61 25.92
C SER A 124 6.39 0.18 27.07
#